data_33539715d1dd6b63ca66526a149df2ee
#
_entry.id   33539715d1dd6b63ca66526a149df2ee
#
_cell.length_a   1.000
_cell.length_b   1.000
_cell.length_c   1.000
_cell.angle_alpha   90.00
_cell.angle_beta   90.00
_cell.angle_gamma   90.00
#
_symmetry.space_group_name_H-M   'P 1'
#
loop_
_entity.id
_entity.type
_entity.pdbx_description
1 polymer ?
#
loop_
_entity_poly.entity_id
_entity_poly.type
_entity_poly.pdbx_seq_one_letter_code
_entity_poly.pdbx_strand_id
1 'polypeptide(L)'
;MGRSAVNPAVVEVGPQTVRGPNSAPRGWISVAIECIDDRIALLDERPVEVRRLWSDLLDVVAAARGETLVLVVPTWWSTARVELVTDAARGVAAEVVALQRASMLGAVNSAATVVEFSEEFAVIASPGFEVEVLPRGDRDLAAHLGAAAEVLVDVPAGVATPAPALFARLRAAGIPVTHTDRRRVVHAVTGVLPPPAPAGAAQARSRRPATAVLTGILLSVAALGGGWAAQGLSGRNRADSPTAVLTEGRVEVLVPAQWTVERITSGPGSARLRVSAPSRDRTALHITQSVGAVPATMADVAESLRRAFESEPAGVFADFDPGGSVGGRPAVTYRELRRGSETDWAVVIDGEVRIAIGCQSAAADRATIDDVCARAVQSAHVVG
;
A
#
# COMPACT_ATOMS: atom_id res chain seq x y z
N MET A 1 -10.01 -4.92 46.25
CA MET A 1 -9.60 -5.72 45.09
C MET A 1 -9.00 -4.78 44.09
N GLY A 2 -7.66 -4.70 44.05
CA GLY A 2 -6.94 -3.87 43.05
C GLY A 2 -7.13 -4.44 41.66
N ARG A 3 -7.67 -3.65 40.72
CA ARG A 3 -7.58 -3.96 39.30
C ARG A 3 -6.10 -3.92 38.94
N SER A 4 -5.50 -5.07 38.62
CA SER A 4 -4.20 -5.12 37.98
C SER A 4 -4.22 -4.20 36.79
N ALA A 5 -3.20 -3.39 36.62
CA ALA A 5 -2.99 -2.63 35.37
C ALA A 5 -2.94 -3.64 34.26
N VAL A 6 -3.96 -3.67 33.43
CA VAL A 6 -4.03 -4.61 32.30
C VAL A 6 -3.16 -4.04 31.23
N ASN A 7 -2.14 -4.79 30.82
CA ASN A 7 -1.29 -4.42 29.69
C ASN A 7 -2.13 -4.37 28.42
N PRO A 8 -1.91 -3.39 27.54
CA PRO A 8 -2.64 -3.31 26.29
C PRO A 8 -2.39 -4.55 25.43
N ALA A 9 -3.42 -5.00 24.72
CA ALA A 9 -3.23 -6.05 23.74
C ALA A 9 -2.46 -5.49 22.54
N VAL A 10 -1.36 -6.14 22.17
CA VAL A 10 -0.52 -5.72 21.05
C VAL A 10 -0.73 -6.68 19.87
N VAL A 11 -1.14 -6.13 18.73
CA VAL A 11 -1.29 -6.86 17.47
C VAL A 11 -0.36 -6.25 16.45
N GLU A 12 0.58 -7.06 15.95
CA GLU A 12 1.42 -6.73 14.80
C GLU A 12 0.63 -7.02 13.53
N VAL A 13 0.43 -6.01 12.69
CA VAL A 13 -0.38 -6.07 11.47
C VAL A 13 0.51 -5.85 10.26
N GLY A 14 0.55 -6.84 9.36
CA GLY A 14 1.32 -6.75 8.11
C GLY A 14 2.85 -6.82 8.28
N PRO A 15 3.60 -6.76 7.18
CA PRO A 15 3.08 -6.78 5.80
C PRO A 15 2.61 -8.15 5.31
N GLN A 16 3.07 -9.27 5.90
CA GLN A 16 2.78 -10.63 5.46
C GLN A 16 1.93 -11.42 6.46
N THR A 17 1.82 -10.95 7.69
CA THR A 17 1.13 -11.67 8.76
C THR A 17 0.36 -10.73 9.69
N VAL A 18 -0.56 -11.31 10.45
CA VAL A 18 -1.19 -10.64 11.60
C VAL A 18 -0.93 -11.49 12.83
N ARG A 19 -0.29 -10.90 13.85
CA ARG A 19 0.17 -11.62 15.05
C ARG A 19 -0.25 -10.90 16.30
N GLY A 20 -1.01 -11.58 17.13
CA GLY A 20 -1.44 -11.09 18.43
C GLY A 20 -1.25 -12.12 19.54
N PRO A 21 -1.97 -11.99 20.65
CA PRO A 21 -2.05 -12.99 21.70
C PRO A 21 -2.57 -14.34 21.21
N ASN A 22 -3.55 -14.32 20.29
CA ASN A 22 -4.13 -15.51 19.67
C ASN A 22 -3.74 -15.67 18.21
N SER A 23 -3.94 -16.88 17.68
CA SER A 23 -3.72 -17.20 16.27
C SER A 23 -5.05 -17.20 15.51
N ALA A 24 -5.04 -16.72 14.27
CA ALA A 24 -6.17 -16.82 13.35
C ALA A 24 -5.88 -17.77 12.18
N PRO A 25 -6.89 -18.22 11.43
CA PRO A 25 -6.70 -19.02 10.23
C PRO A 25 -5.79 -18.31 9.21
N ARG A 26 -4.83 -19.04 8.65
CA ARG A 26 -3.89 -18.46 7.67
C ARG A 26 -4.60 -17.88 6.45
N GLY A 27 -5.65 -18.52 5.95
CA GLY A 27 -6.43 -18.02 4.82
C GLY A 27 -7.05 -16.66 5.09
N TRP A 28 -7.54 -16.40 6.31
CA TRP A 28 -8.07 -15.08 6.69
C TRP A 28 -6.98 -14.01 6.65
N ILE A 29 -5.79 -14.34 7.18
CA ILE A 29 -4.65 -13.41 7.21
C ILE A 29 -4.20 -13.06 5.80
N SER A 30 -3.99 -14.06 4.93
CA SER A 30 -3.59 -13.83 3.54
C SER A 30 -4.59 -12.95 2.81
N VAL A 31 -5.87 -13.34 2.81
CA VAL A 31 -6.92 -12.59 2.11
C VAL A 31 -7.06 -11.17 2.67
N ALA A 32 -7.02 -10.98 4.00
CA ALA A 32 -7.13 -9.66 4.61
C ALA A 32 -5.97 -8.74 4.21
N ILE A 33 -4.73 -9.26 4.12
CA ILE A 33 -3.56 -8.47 3.74
C ILE A 33 -3.53 -8.23 2.23
N GLU A 34 -3.76 -9.25 1.42
CA GLU A 34 -3.70 -9.16 -0.05
C GLU A 34 -4.78 -8.23 -0.61
N CYS A 35 -5.97 -8.24 -0.01
CA CYS A 35 -7.12 -7.46 -0.45
C CYS A 35 -7.35 -6.20 0.40
N ILE A 36 -6.35 -5.69 1.15
CA ILE A 36 -6.53 -4.57 2.08
C ILE A 36 -7.04 -3.29 1.40
N ASP A 37 -6.75 -3.11 0.13
CA ASP A 37 -7.17 -1.96 -0.66
C ASP A 37 -8.49 -2.17 -1.40
N ASP A 38 -9.05 -3.38 -1.32
CA ASP A 38 -10.30 -3.75 -1.95
C ASP A 38 -11.49 -3.57 -0.99
N ARG A 39 -12.67 -3.39 -1.54
CA ARG A 39 -13.89 -3.35 -0.73
C ARG A 39 -14.41 -4.74 -0.40
N ILE A 40 -14.25 -5.68 -1.34
CA ILE A 40 -14.73 -7.06 -1.26
C ILE A 40 -13.57 -7.99 -1.63
N ALA A 41 -13.38 -9.02 -0.85
CA ALA A 41 -12.44 -10.11 -1.10
C ALA A 41 -13.18 -11.45 -1.23
N LEU A 42 -12.51 -12.47 -1.74
CA LEU A 42 -13.00 -13.84 -1.76
C LEU A 42 -12.34 -14.65 -0.65
N LEU A 43 -13.13 -15.09 0.32
CA LEU A 43 -12.70 -16.01 1.36
C LEU A 43 -13.45 -17.33 1.20
N ASP A 44 -12.73 -18.42 0.94
CA ASP A 44 -13.30 -19.74 0.65
C ASP A 44 -14.38 -19.67 -0.44
N GLU A 45 -14.05 -18.98 -1.55
CA GLU A 45 -14.94 -18.75 -2.72
C GLU A 45 -16.21 -17.93 -2.41
N ARG A 46 -16.29 -17.29 -1.25
CA ARG A 46 -17.42 -16.45 -0.84
C ARG A 46 -16.98 -14.98 -0.78
N PRO A 47 -17.78 -14.07 -1.34
CA PRO A 47 -17.51 -12.64 -1.22
C PRO A 47 -17.69 -12.19 0.24
N VAL A 48 -16.66 -11.52 0.77
CA VAL A 48 -16.65 -10.92 2.10
C VAL A 48 -16.24 -9.46 2.00
N GLU A 49 -16.85 -8.60 2.79
CA GLU A 49 -16.39 -7.21 2.91
C GLU A 49 -15.05 -7.17 3.65
N VAL A 50 -14.03 -6.55 3.05
CA VAL A 50 -12.66 -6.52 3.61
C VAL A 50 -12.62 -5.89 5.00
N ARG A 51 -13.37 -4.80 5.23
CA ARG A 51 -13.50 -4.20 6.57
C ARG A 51 -14.05 -5.20 7.60
N ARG A 52 -15.05 -5.99 7.23
CA ARG A 52 -15.62 -7.00 8.12
C ARG A 52 -14.62 -8.13 8.38
N LEU A 53 -13.93 -8.59 7.34
CA LEU A 53 -12.87 -9.59 7.48
C LEU A 53 -11.79 -9.12 8.46
N TRP A 54 -11.35 -7.85 8.37
CA TRP A 54 -10.41 -7.26 9.31
C TRP A 54 -10.98 -7.20 10.75
N SER A 55 -12.25 -6.84 10.93
CA SER A 55 -12.89 -6.81 12.24
C SER A 55 -12.94 -8.22 12.87
N ASP A 56 -13.38 -9.22 12.11
CA ASP A 56 -13.46 -10.60 12.56
C ASP A 56 -12.05 -11.17 12.87
N LEU A 57 -11.07 -10.86 12.03
CA LEU A 57 -9.67 -11.25 12.22
C LEU A 57 -9.08 -10.64 13.49
N LEU A 58 -9.27 -9.35 13.73
CA LEU A 58 -8.77 -8.64 14.90
C LEU A 58 -9.46 -9.10 16.17
N ASP A 59 -10.75 -9.41 16.16
CA ASP A 59 -11.48 -9.98 17.32
C ASP A 59 -10.86 -11.32 17.75
N VAL A 60 -10.52 -12.17 16.78
CA VAL A 60 -9.86 -13.45 17.05
C VAL A 60 -8.45 -13.26 17.58
N VAL A 61 -7.64 -12.40 16.93
CA VAL A 61 -6.20 -12.26 17.21
C VAL A 61 -5.92 -11.48 18.49
N ALA A 62 -6.71 -10.44 18.79
CA ALA A 62 -6.44 -9.54 19.90
C ALA A 62 -6.82 -10.12 21.26
N ALA A 63 -7.81 -11.01 21.36
CA ALA A 63 -8.35 -11.56 22.62
C ALA A 63 -8.83 -10.50 23.64
N ALA A 64 -8.85 -9.23 23.24
CA ALA A 64 -9.05 -8.08 24.11
C ALA A 64 -10.49 -7.57 23.98
N ARG A 65 -11.38 -7.97 24.89
CA ARG A 65 -12.71 -7.36 24.97
C ARG A 65 -12.70 -6.25 26.02
N GLY A 66 -12.77 -5.00 25.55
CA GLY A 66 -13.01 -3.84 26.40
C GLY A 66 -11.76 -3.09 26.89
N GLU A 67 -10.58 -3.40 26.40
CA GLU A 67 -9.31 -2.79 26.78
C GLU A 67 -8.69 -1.99 25.61
N THR A 68 -7.52 -1.39 25.86
CA THR A 68 -6.74 -0.72 24.82
C THR A 68 -6.11 -1.76 23.91
N LEU A 69 -6.34 -1.63 22.59
CA LEU A 69 -5.71 -2.41 21.54
C LEU A 69 -4.69 -1.56 20.82
N VAL A 70 -3.45 -2.04 20.74
CA VAL A 70 -2.38 -1.38 20.01
C VAL A 70 -2.10 -2.16 18.73
N LEU A 71 -2.26 -1.50 17.60
CA LEU A 71 -1.91 -1.99 16.29
C LEU A 71 -0.52 -1.49 15.92
N VAL A 72 0.43 -2.38 15.68
CA VAL A 72 1.75 -2.06 15.13
C VAL A 72 1.71 -2.34 13.65
N VAL A 73 1.67 -1.28 12.84
CA VAL A 73 1.49 -1.34 11.38
C VAL A 73 2.79 -1.01 10.65
N PRO A 74 2.99 -1.48 9.40
CA PRO A 74 4.14 -1.11 8.59
C PRO A 74 4.22 0.41 8.41
N THR A 75 5.43 0.96 8.53
CA THR A 75 5.65 2.42 8.46
C THR A 75 5.30 2.99 7.09
N TRP A 76 5.45 2.20 6.04
CA TRP A 76 5.17 2.60 4.65
C TRP A 76 3.70 2.42 4.22
N TRP A 77 2.82 1.93 5.10
CA TRP A 77 1.41 1.86 4.78
C TRP A 77 0.79 3.23 4.60
N SER A 78 -0.09 3.35 3.61
CA SER A 78 -0.87 4.56 3.38
C SER A 78 -1.80 4.84 4.57
N THR A 79 -2.16 6.10 4.75
CA THR A 79 -3.15 6.52 5.76
C THR A 79 -4.45 5.74 5.63
N ALA A 80 -4.92 5.48 4.40
CA ALA A 80 -6.15 4.73 4.14
C ALA A 80 -6.11 3.29 4.67
N ARG A 81 -4.97 2.59 4.51
CA ARG A 81 -4.79 1.24 5.08
C ARG A 81 -4.80 1.25 6.60
N VAL A 82 -4.08 2.22 7.18
CA VAL A 82 -4.04 2.38 8.64
C VAL A 82 -5.43 2.72 9.21
N GLU A 83 -6.17 3.59 8.54
CA GLU A 83 -7.54 3.94 8.90
C GLU A 83 -8.49 2.74 8.81
N LEU A 84 -8.41 1.96 7.73
CA LEU A 84 -9.23 0.75 7.55
C LEU A 84 -9.07 -0.23 8.72
N VAL A 85 -7.82 -0.59 9.08
CA VAL A 85 -7.56 -1.54 10.16
C VAL A 85 -7.88 -0.95 11.54
N THR A 86 -7.66 0.37 11.72
CA THR A 86 -8.01 1.07 12.96
C THR A 86 -9.52 1.13 13.16
N ASP A 87 -10.26 1.42 12.11
CA ASP A 87 -11.72 1.43 12.13
C ASP A 87 -12.31 0.04 12.39
N ALA A 88 -11.73 -0.99 11.77
CA ALA A 88 -12.13 -2.37 12.03
C ALA A 88 -11.88 -2.76 13.51
N ALA A 89 -10.76 -2.33 14.08
CA ALA A 89 -10.39 -2.58 15.47
C ALA A 89 -11.29 -1.87 16.50
N ARG A 90 -11.92 -0.74 16.14
CA ARG A 90 -12.88 -0.03 17.03
C ARG A 90 -14.12 -0.85 17.39
N GLY A 91 -14.44 -1.87 16.59
CA GLY A 91 -15.47 -2.87 16.94
C GLY A 91 -15.02 -3.90 17.97
N VAL A 92 -13.70 -4.00 18.20
CA VAL A 92 -13.07 -5.03 19.03
C VAL A 92 -12.65 -4.48 20.40
N ALA A 93 -12.15 -3.26 20.48
CA ALA A 93 -11.64 -2.64 21.69
C ALA A 93 -12.22 -1.23 21.94
N ALA A 94 -12.30 -0.83 23.19
CA ALA A 94 -12.81 0.49 23.57
C ALA A 94 -11.86 1.62 23.17
N GLU A 95 -10.55 1.36 23.17
CA GLU A 95 -9.52 2.29 22.75
C GLU A 95 -8.58 1.59 21.76
N VAL A 96 -8.29 2.24 20.64
CA VAL A 96 -7.39 1.73 19.60
C VAL A 96 -6.30 2.74 19.31
N VAL A 97 -5.06 2.30 19.38
CA VAL A 97 -3.87 3.09 19.05
C VAL A 97 -3.13 2.42 17.91
N ALA A 98 -2.90 3.12 16.81
CA ALA A 98 -2.06 2.64 15.70
C ALA A 98 -0.67 3.26 15.80
N LEU A 99 0.37 2.44 15.75
CA LEU A 99 1.77 2.85 15.80
C LEU A 99 2.50 2.35 14.55
N GLN A 100 3.16 3.25 13.85
CA GLN A 100 4.04 2.90 12.74
C GLN A 100 5.32 2.25 13.29
N ARG A 101 5.66 1.11 12.72
CA ARG A 101 6.65 0.16 13.26
C ARG A 101 8.06 0.77 13.42
N ALA A 102 8.65 1.31 12.35
CA ALA A 102 9.98 1.89 12.43
C ALA A 102 10.02 3.15 13.31
N SER A 103 8.99 4.01 13.22
CA SER A 103 8.88 5.22 14.02
C SER A 103 8.77 4.90 15.52
N MET A 104 7.99 3.90 15.89
CA MET A 104 7.85 3.42 17.27
C MET A 104 9.17 2.86 17.81
N LEU A 105 9.86 2.02 17.02
CA LEU A 105 11.14 1.43 17.42
C LEU A 105 12.22 2.50 17.57
N GLY A 106 12.24 3.52 16.72
CA GLY A 106 13.13 4.66 16.81
C GLY A 106 12.88 5.55 18.02
N ALA A 107 11.61 5.71 18.42
CA ALA A 107 11.24 6.53 19.58
C ALA A 107 11.81 5.98 20.91
N VAL A 108 11.92 4.66 21.05
CA VAL A 108 12.50 4.03 22.26
C VAL A 108 14.01 3.81 22.16
N ASN A 109 14.59 3.94 20.98
CA ASN A 109 16.03 3.84 20.77
C ASN A 109 16.53 5.04 19.95
N SER A 110 16.55 6.21 20.57
CA SER A 110 16.80 7.50 19.93
C SER A 110 18.19 7.65 19.30
N ALA A 111 19.11 6.73 19.51
CA ALA A 111 20.45 6.72 18.91
C ALA A 111 20.54 5.83 17.65
N ALA A 112 19.60 4.91 17.45
CA ALA A 112 19.66 3.96 16.35
C ALA A 112 18.85 4.43 15.14
N THR A 113 19.42 4.19 13.95
CA THR A 113 18.65 4.21 12.70
C THR A 113 17.92 2.88 12.54
N VAL A 114 16.60 2.93 12.45
CA VAL A 114 15.78 1.73 12.24
C VAL A 114 15.63 1.45 10.75
N VAL A 115 15.87 0.21 10.35
CA VAL A 115 15.62 -0.26 8.98
C VAL A 115 14.57 -1.35 9.01
N GLU A 116 13.34 -0.99 8.64
CA GLU A 116 12.22 -1.92 8.51
C GLU A 116 12.19 -2.50 7.09
N PHE A 117 12.19 -3.83 6.97
CA PHE A 117 12.13 -4.51 5.68
C PHE A 117 10.74 -4.99 5.33
N SER A 118 10.37 -4.85 4.07
CA SER A 118 9.25 -5.55 3.42
C SER A 118 9.77 -6.47 2.32
N GLU A 119 8.90 -7.07 1.52
CA GLU A 119 9.32 -7.84 0.34
C GLU A 119 9.99 -6.94 -0.72
N GLU A 120 9.51 -5.71 -0.88
CA GLU A 120 9.90 -4.80 -1.96
C GLU A 120 10.72 -3.61 -1.47
N PHE A 121 10.57 -3.21 -0.21
CA PHE A 121 11.13 -1.98 0.33
C PHE A 121 12.01 -2.19 1.54
N ALA A 122 12.93 -1.24 1.75
CA ALA A 122 13.60 -0.96 3.00
C ALA A 122 13.20 0.45 3.45
N VAL A 123 12.63 0.56 4.63
CA VAL A 123 12.23 1.84 5.22
C VAL A 123 13.26 2.25 6.24
N ILE A 124 13.88 3.41 6.07
CA ILE A 124 14.90 3.95 6.95
C ILE A 124 14.28 5.07 7.80
N ALA A 125 14.28 4.89 9.11
CA ALA A 125 13.88 5.90 10.06
C ALA A 125 15.08 6.30 10.92
N SER A 126 15.68 7.45 10.60
CA SER A 126 16.83 8.01 11.31
C SER A 126 16.37 9.09 12.30
N PRO A 127 17.03 9.22 13.47
CA PRO A 127 16.69 10.24 14.45
C PRO A 127 16.80 11.66 13.87
N GLY A 128 15.72 12.44 13.92
CA GLY A 128 15.68 13.81 13.43
C GLY A 128 15.55 13.98 11.92
N PHE A 129 15.38 12.89 11.17
CA PHE A 129 15.19 12.92 9.73
C PHE A 129 13.82 12.37 9.36
N GLU A 130 13.33 12.73 8.16
CA GLU A 130 12.12 12.11 7.60
C GLU A 130 12.37 10.64 7.26
N VAL A 131 11.28 9.86 7.28
CA VAL A 131 11.34 8.45 6.92
C VAL A 131 11.59 8.32 5.41
N GLU A 132 12.62 7.58 5.06
CA GLU A 132 12.99 7.29 3.67
C GLU A 132 12.56 5.88 3.29
N VAL A 133 11.99 5.73 2.09
CA VAL A 133 11.57 4.43 1.55
C VAL A 133 12.38 4.14 0.29
N LEU A 134 13.15 3.07 0.33
CA LEU A 134 14.04 2.65 -0.75
C LEU A 134 13.62 1.26 -1.27
N PRO A 135 13.91 0.92 -2.53
CA PRO A 135 13.79 -0.45 -3.01
C PRO A 135 14.65 -1.39 -2.16
N ARG A 136 14.12 -2.56 -1.80
CA ARG A 136 14.85 -3.54 -0.98
C ARG A 136 16.19 -3.98 -1.58
N GLY A 137 16.24 -4.06 -2.91
CA GLY A 137 17.44 -4.46 -3.67
C GLY A 137 18.43 -3.34 -3.92
N ASP A 138 18.22 -2.16 -3.35
CA ASP A 138 19.11 -1.03 -3.55
C ASP A 138 20.53 -1.37 -3.12
N ARG A 139 21.47 -1.27 -4.09
CA ARG A 139 22.89 -1.55 -3.85
C ARG A 139 23.54 -0.53 -2.93
N ASP A 140 22.95 0.66 -2.87
CA ASP A 140 23.45 1.79 -2.09
C ASP A 140 22.82 1.89 -0.69
N LEU A 141 21.94 0.96 -0.32
CA LEU A 141 21.31 0.93 1.02
C LEU A 141 22.35 1.05 2.15
N ALA A 142 23.53 0.43 1.99
CA ALA A 142 24.62 0.57 2.98
C ALA A 142 25.19 2.00 3.01
N ALA A 143 25.16 2.74 1.89
CA ALA A 143 25.64 4.13 1.84
C ALA A 143 24.66 5.07 2.57
N HIS A 144 23.34 4.85 2.44
CA HIS A 144 22.32 5.60 3.19
C HIS A 144 22.46 5.40 4.71
N LEU A 145 23.03 4.28 5.14
CA LEU A 145 23.23 3.95 6.54
C LEU A 145 24.63 4.34 7.05
N GLY A 146 25.50 4.86 6.18
CA GLY A 146 26.91 5.12 6.50
C GLY A 146 27.17 6.16 7.61
N ALA A 147 26.19 7.03 7.91
CA ALA A 147 26.25 8.00 9.01
C ALA A 147 25.59 7.51 10.30
N ALA A 148 25.00 6.30 10.31
CA ALA A 148 24.30 5.78 11.48
C ALA A 148 25.28 5.36 12.59
N ALA A 149 25.00 5.77 13.83
CA ALA A 149 25.76 5.33 14.99
C ALA A 149 25.51 3.85 15.34
N GLU A 150 24.29 3.39 15.10
CA GLU A 150 23.82 2.03 15.27
C GLU A 150 22.66 1.78 14.28
N VAL A 151 22.57 0.58 13.75
CA VAL A 151 21.45 0.15 12.89
C VAL A 151 20.63 -0.93 13.59
N LEU A 152 19.36 -0.64 13.81
CA LEU A 152 18.37 -1.59 14.29
C LEU A 152 17.60 -2.18 13.09
N VAL A 153 17.87 -3.43 12.78
CA VAL A 153 17.22 -4.14 11.67
C VAL A 153 15.93 -4.77 12.14
N ASP A 154 14.83 -4.39 11.52
CA ASP A 154 13.51 -4.95 11.74
C ASP A 154 13.02 -5.72 10.52
N VAL A 155 12.83 -7.02 10.69
CA VAL A 155 12.28 -7.90 9.67
C VAL A 155 10.96 -8.47 10.21
N PRO A 156 9.81 -7.89 9.82
CA PRO A 156 8.52 -8.38 10.26
C PRO A 156 8.32 -9.86 9.92
N ALA A 157 7.49 -10.53 10.69
CA ALA A 157 7.22 -11.94 10.49
C ALA A 157 6.64 -12.21 9.09
N GLY A 158 7.14 -13.24 8.42
CA GLY A 158 6.76 -13.61 7.06
C GLY A 158 7.61 -12.95 5.98
N VAL A 159 8.32 -11.86 6.30
CA VAL A 159 9.23 -11.19 5.36
C VAL A 159 10.55 -11.95 5.30
N ALA A 160 11.07 -12.14 4.08
CA ALA A 160 12.36 -12.82 3.89
C ALA A 160 13.50 -12.01 4.51
N THR A 161 14.51 -12.70 5.04
CA THR A 161 15.69 -12.05 5.63
C THR A 161 16.51 -11.32 4.55
N PRO A 162 17.00 -10.09 4.80
CA PRO A 162 17.88 -9.39 3.88
C PRO A 162 19.16 -10.15 3.58
N ALA A 163 19.77 -9.87 2.41
CA ALA A 163 20.98 -10.54 1.98
C ALA A 163 22.13 -10.38 3.01
N PRO A 164 22.87 -11.44 3.35
CA PRO A 164 23.98 -11.38 4.31
C PRO A 164 25.08 -10.37 3.94
N ALA A 165 25.23 -10.09 2.64
CA ALA A 165 26.18 -9.11 2.11
C ALA A 165 25.92 -7.68 2.63
N LEU A 166 24.68 -7.29 2.88
CA LEU A 166 24.33 -6.01 3.49
C LEU A 166 24.96 -5.89 4.88
N PHE A 167 24.73 -6.88 5.73
CA PHE A 167 25.26 -6.89 7.09
C PHE A 167 26.79 -6.99 7.14
N ALA A 168 27.40 -7.66 6.16
CA ALA A 168 28.85 -7.70 6.02
C ALA A 168 29.41 -6.31 5.71
N ARG A 169 28.78 -5.55 4.82
CA ARG A 169 29.18 -4.19 4.47
C ARG A 169 29.03 -3.22 5.67
N LEU A 170 27.93 -3.29 6.39
CA LEU A 170 27.72 -2.45 7.59
C LEU A 170 28.78 -2.74 8.67
N ARG A 171 29.07 -4.02 8.93
CA ARG A 171 30.13 -4.41 9.88
C ARG A 171 31.52 -3.97 9.43
N ALA A 172 31.81 -4.07 8.13
CA ALA A 172 33.09 -3.59 7.58
C ALA A 172 33.23 -2.06 7.70
N ALA A 173 32.11 -1.32 7.67
CA ALA A 173 32.07 0.12 7.95
C ALA A 173 32.10 0.46 9.45
N GLY A 174 32.20 -0.53 10.34
CA GLY A 174 32.24 -0.32 11.80
C GLY A 174 30.88 0.02 12.42
N ILE A 175 29.78 -0.17 11.70
CA ILE A 175 28.43 0.16 12.16
C ILE A 175 27.85 -1.03 12.94
N PRO A 176 27.52 -0.88 14.23
CA PRO A 176 26.85 -1.90 15.02
C PRO A 176 25.46 -2.22 14.43
N VAL A 177 25.15 -3.52 14.28
CA VAL A 177 23.86 -3.97 13.78
C VAL A 177 23.19 -4.85 14.82
N THR A 178 22.00 -4.47 15.24
CA THR A 178 21.13 -5.26 16.12
C THR A 178 19.85 -5.65 15.39
N HIS A 179 19.22 -6.76 15.79
CA HIS A 179 17.98 -7.25 15.20
C HIS A 179 16.83 -7.10 16.16
N THR A 180 15.67 -6.76 15.62
CA THR A 180 14.41 -6.70 16.38
C THR A 180 13.79 -8.09 16.47
N ASP A 181 13.21 -8.38 17.62
CA ASP A 181 12.34 -9.52 17.85
C ASP A 181 10.98 -9.04 18.40
N ARG A 182 10.01 -9.97 18.48
CA ARG A 182 8.68 -9.64 19.00
C ARG A 182 8.71 -9.06 20.42
N ARG A 183 9.63 -9.48 21.27
CA ARG A 183 9.72 -8.98 22.65
C ARG A 183 10.11 -7.50 22.65
N ARG A 184 11.07 -7.13 21.77
CA ARG A 184 11.44 -5.73 21.58
C ARG A 184 10.29 -4.88 21.05
N VAL A 185 9.53 -5.39 20.07
CA VAL A 185 8.35 -4.69 19.56
C VAL A 185 7.32 -4.43 20.67
N VAL A 186 6.97 -5.44 21.45
CA VAL A 186 6.03 -5.30 22.59
C VAL A 186 6.59 -4.36 23.64
N HIS A 187 7.88 -4.43 23.95
CA HIS A 187 8.53 -3.52 24.88
C HIS A 187 8.51 -2.07 24.37
N ALA A 188 8.77 -1.85 23.09
CA ALA A 188 8.72 -0.53 22.48
C ALA A 188 7.32 0.09 22.55
N VAL A 189 6.26 -0.70 22.35
CA VAL A 189 4.87 -0.26 22.53
C VAL A 189 4.67 0.28 23.94
N THR A 190 5.14 -0.42 25.00
CA THR A 190 4.98 0.03 26.38
C THR A 190 5.79 1.29 26.70
N GLY A 191 6.89 1.51 25.99
CA GLY A 191 7.72 2.70 26.14
C GLY A 191 7.16 3.97 25.48
N VAL A 192 6.35 3.80 24.43
CA VAL A 192 5.72 4.92 23.68
C VAL A 192 4.35 5.30 24.26
N LEU A 193 3.63 4.34 24.83
CA LEU A 193 2.32 4.62 25.41
C LEU A 193 2.47 5.41 26.72
N PRO A 194 1.58 6.42 26.95
CA PRO A 194 1.56 7.10 28.22
C PRO A 194 1.20 6.08 29.33
N PRO A 195 1.77 6.22 30.53
CA PRO A 195 1.42 5.36 31.64
C PRO A 195 -0.09 5.43 31.91
N PRO A 196 -0.75 4.31 32.28
CA PRO A 196 -2.18 4.30 32.56
C PRO A 196 -2.48 5.33 33.63
N ALA A 197 -3.49 6.17 33.38
CA ALA A 197 -3.90 7.18 34.38
C ALA A 197 -4.25 6.50 35.72
N PRO A 198 -3.78 7.02 36.86
CA PRO A 198 -4.09 6.43 38.16
C PRO A 198 -5.60 6.36 38.34
N ALA A 199 -6.10 5.22 38.82
CA ALA A 199 -7.52 4.84 38.94
C ALA A 199 -8.36 5.73 39.88
N GLY A 200 -7.96 6.97 40.14
CA GLY A 200 -8.64 7.95 40.97
C GLY A 200 -9.10 9.21 40.26
N ALA A 201 -8.77 9.43 38.99
CA ALA A 201 -9.05 10.68 38.27
C ALA A 201 -10.39 10.70 37.49
N ALA A 202 -11.18 9.64 37.55
CA ALA A 202 -12.39 9.49 36.70
C ALA A 202 -13.66 10.17 37.27
N GLN A 203 -13.61 10.93 38.38
CA GLN A 203 -14.81 11.52 38.98
C GLN A 203 -14.92 13.04 38.93
N ALA A 204 -14.15 13.73 38.12
CA ALA A 204 -14.27 15.18 37.97
C ALA A 204 -14.22 15.63 36.50
N ARG A 205 -15.08 15.06 35.65
CA ARG A 205 -15.36 15.70 34.33
C ARG A 205 -16.78 16.19 34.26
N SER A 206 -16.97 17.41 34.81
CA SER A 206 -18.14 18.23 34.55
C SER A 206 -18.27 18.45 33.05
N ARG A 207 -19.52 18.36 32.56
CA ARG A 207 -19.95 18.69 31.22
C ARG A 207 -19.43 20.07 30.80
N ARG A 208 -18.40 20.12 29.96
CA ARG A 208 -18.07 21.30 29.16
C ARG A 208 -18.01 20.88 27.70
N PRO A 209 -18.56 21.70 26.77
CA PRO A 209 -18.60 21.35 25.36
C PRO A 209 -17.18 21.32 24.79
N ALA A 210 -16.87 20.25 24.08
CA ALA A 210 -15.61 20.06 23.39
C ALA A 210 -15.58 20.92 22.14
N THR A 211 -14.98 22.10 22.27
CA THR A 211 -14.36 22.84 21.17
C THR A 211 -12.88 22.96 21.49
N ALA A 212 -12.06 22.65 20.51
CA ALA A 212 -10.59 22.65 20.49
C ALA A 212 -9.99 21.31 20.99
N VAL A 213 -9.16 20.63 20.23
CA VAL A 213 -7.94 21.04 19.57
C VAL A 213 -7.65 20.03 18.44
N LEU A 214 -7.99 20.39 17.24
CA LEU A 214 -7.37 19.88 16.03
C LEU A 214 -6.22 20.84 15.70
N THR A 215 -5.07 20.63 16.31
CA THR A 215 -3.85 21.31 15.93
C THR A 215 -2.68 20.34 16.08
N GLY A 216 -2.16 19.92 14.97
CA GLY A 216 -0.91 19.21 14.92
C GLY A 216 -0.97 17.93 14.10
N ILE A 217 -0.84 18.05 12.83
CA ILE A 217 -0.08 17.31 11.83
C ILE A 217 -0.72 17.63 10.46
N LEU A 218 -0.50 18.87 10.04
CA LEU A 218 -0.70 19.30 8.67
C LEU A 218 0.53 20.14 8.34
N LEU A 219 1.63 19.47 8.04
CA LEU A 219 2.81 20.08 7.40
C LEU A 219 3.75 18.93 7.00
N SER A 220 3.63 18.48 5.77
CA SER A 220 4.74 17.98 4.95
C SER A 220 4.18 17.38 3.65
N VAL A 221 3.54 18.20 2.82
CA VAL A 221 3.43 17.93 1.39
C VAL A 221 3.70 19.26 0.67
N ALA A 222 4.96 19.63 0.61
CA ALA A 222 5.44 20.60 -0.37
C ALA A 222 6.96 20.58 -0.32
N ALA A 223 7.60 19.83 -1.19
CA ALA A 223 8.85 20.20 -1.84
C ALA A 223 9.49 18.97 -2.48
N LEU A 224 9.19 18.73 -3.73
CA LEU A 224 10.13 18.24 -4.74
C LEU A 224 9.57 18.61 -6.12
N GLY A 225 9.40 19.91 -6.31
CA GLY A 225 9.31 20.54 -7.62
C GLY A 225 10.67 21.08 -7.99
N GLY A 226 11.57 20.23 -8.44
CA GLY A 226 12.82 20.60 -9.09
C GLY A 226 12.55 20.86 -10.57
N GLY A 227 12.63 22.16 -10.95
CA GLY A 227 12.32 22.63 -12.27
C GLY A 227 13.29 22.16 -13.36
N TRP A 228 12.72 21.92 -14.52
CA TRP A 228 13.39 22.11 -15.81
C TRP A 228 12.53 23.08 -16.62
N ALA A 229 12.98 24.32 -16.62
CA ALA A 229 12.53 25.29 -17.60
C ALA A 229 13.19 24.96 -18.94
N ALA A 230 12.41 24.60 -19.93
CA ALA A 230 12.78 24.71 -21.33
C ALA A 230 11.65 25.43 -22.04
N GLN A 231 11.90 26.69 -22.34
CA GLN A 231 11.13 27.51 -23.28
C GLN A 231 11.36 26.98 -24.69
N GLY A 232 10.35 27.00 -25.49
CA GLY A 232 10.56 26.92 -26.93
C GLY A 232 9.41 26.44 -27.79
N LEU A 233 8.60 27.38 -28.25
CA LEU A 233 7.98 27.45 -29.57
C LEU A 233 6.82 26.54 -29.95
N SER A 234 5.73 27.21 -30.16
CA SER A 234 4.48 26.80 -30.81
C SER A 234 4.72 26.06 -32.13
N GLY A 235 4.16 24.88 -32.22
CA GLY A 235 3.98 24.14 -33.45
C GLY A 235 2.85 23.14 -33.26
N ARG A 236 1.70 23.45 -33.83
CA ARG A 236 0.57 22.50 -33.93
C ARG A 236 0.98 21.33 -34.84
N ASN A 237 1.43 20.24 -34.25
CA ASN A 237 1.39 18.93 -34.84
C ASN A 237 0.84 17.94 -33.85
N ARG A 238 -0.23 17.25 -34.22
CA ARG A 238 -1.08 16.35 -33.40
C ARG A 238 -0.44 14.98 -33.16
N ALA A 239 0.86 14.83 -33.32
CA ALA A 239 1.52 13.52 -33.40
C ALA A 239 2.59 13.21 -32.35
N ASP A 240 3.04 14.15 -31.52
CA ASP A 240 4.13 13.81 -30.56
C ASP A 240 3.97 14.56 -29.23
N SER A 241 3.02 14.11 -28.40
CA SER A 241 3.13 14.41 -26.98
C SER A 241 4.31 13.63 -26.42
N PRO A 242 5.29 14.28 -25.76
CA PRO A 242 6.43 13.58 -25.17
C PRO A 242 5.94 12.50 -24.21
N THR A 243 6.53 11.31 -24.33
CA THR A 243 6.23 10.18 -23.47
C THR A 243 7.37 9.94 -22.48
N ALA A 244 7.04 9.42 -21.30
CA ALA A 244 7.99 8.96 -20.30
C ALA A 244 7.78 7.46 -20.08
N VAL A 245 8.84 6.76 -19.75
CA VAL A 245 8.76 5.39 -19.26
C VAL A 245 8.35 5.45 -17.78
N LEU A 246 7.27 4.79 -17.45
CA LEU A 246 6.81 4.62 -16.08
C LEU A 246 7.06 3.17 -15.68
N THR A 247 7.90 2.97 -14.66
CA THR A 247 8.17 1.65 -14.09
C THR A 247 7.46 1.53 -12.75
N GLU A 248 6.66 0.50 -12.58
CA GLU A 248 6.05 0.16 -11.30
C GLU A 248 6.13 -1.35 -11.07
N GLY A 249 6.77 -1.74 -9.97
CA GLY A 249 7.04 -3.13 -9.66
C GLY A 249 7.83 -3.81 -10.79
N ARG A 250 7.21 -4.75 -11.48
CA ARG A 250 7.81 -5.51 -12.60
C ARG A 250 7.34 -5.05 -13.97
N VAL A 251 6.60 -3.95 -14.07
CA VAL A 251 5.98 -3.52 -15.32
C VAL A 251 6.47 -2.14 -15.73
N GLU A 252 6.84 -2.01 -16.98
CA GLU A 252 7.10 -0.73 -17.66
C GLU A 252 6.00 -0.41 -18.66
N VAL A 253 5.59 0.87 -18.68
CA VAL A 253 4.56 1.39 -19.59
C VAL A 253 4.95 2.79 -20.06
N LEU A 254 4.76 3.10 -21.32
CA LEU A 254 4.88 4.47 -21.83
C LEU A 254 3.64 5.29 -21.50
N VAL A 255 3.84 6.41 -20.82
CA VAL A 255 2.78 7.34 -20.45
C VAL A 255 3.12 8.76 -20.92
N PRO A 256 2.15 9.68 -21.09
CA PRO A 256 2.48 11.06 -21.42
C PRO A 256 3.32 11.71 -20.32
N ALA A 257 4.47 12.29 -20.67
CA ALA A 257 5.45 12.82 -19.71
C ALA A 257 4.93 13.94 -18.79
N GLN A 258 3.89 14.65 -19.24
CA GLN A 258 3.29 15.76 -18.49
C GLN A 258 2.11 15.34 -17.60
N TRP A 259 1.74 14.05 -17.59
CA TRP A 259 0.66 13.55 -16.73
C TRP A 259 1.17 13.28 -15.32
N THR A 260 0.33 13.55 -14.33
CA THR A 260 0.64 13.32 -12.92
C THR A 260 0.43 11.86 -12.57
N VAL A 261 1.47 11.25 -11.98
CA VAL A 261 1.41 9.86 -11.51
C VAL A 261 1.04 9.85 -10.04
N GLU A 262 0.00 9.11 -9.70
CA GLU A 262 -0.45 8.86 -8.35
C GLU A 262 -0.45 7.35 -8.10
N ARG A 263 0.21 6.92 -7.04
CA ARG A 263 0.20 5.53 -6.62
C ARG A 263 -1.02 5.29 -5.74
N ILE A 264 -1.99 4.51 -6.25
CA ILE A 264 -3.24 4.22 -5.54
C ILE A 264 -3.03 3.06 -4.56
N THR A 265 -2.33 2.03 -4.99
CA THR A 265 -1.96 0.89 -4.15
C THR A 265 -0.54 0.44 -4.46
N SER A 266 0.18 0.00 -3.44
CA SER A 266 1.49 -0.62 -3.57
C SER A 266 1.53 -1.87 -2.71
N GLY A 267 1.94 -3.00 -3.29
CA GLY A 267 2.08 -4.25 -2.53
C GLY A 267 2.38 -5.44 -3.44
N PRO A 268 2.93 -6.52 -2.88
CA PRO A 268 3.16 -7.76 -3.63
C PRO A 268 1.82 -8.32 -4.08
N GLY A 269 1.67 -8.51 -5.39
CA GLY A 269 0.49 -9.11 -6.01
C GLY A 269 -0.42 -8.16 -6.78
N SER A 270 -0.61 -6.90 -6.35
CA SER A 270 -1.33 -5.91 -7.16
C SER A 270 -0.87 -4.48 -6.87
N ALA A 271 -0.10 -3.89 -7.78
CA ALA A 271 0.19 -2.46 -7.78
C ALA A 271 -0.78 -1.75 -8.71
N ARG A 272 -1.36 -0.63 -8.26
CA ARG A 272 -2.24 0.21 -9.05
C ARG A 272 -1.73 1.64 -9.09
N LEU A 273 -1.49 2.13 -10.29
CA LEU A 273 -1.17 3.53 -10.56
C LEU A 273 -2.35 4.21 -11.25
N ARG A 274 -2.50 5.50 -10.97
CA ARG A 274 -3.34 6.40 -11.74
C ARG A 274 -2.44 7.47 -12.34
N VAL A 275 -2.53 7.65 -13.66
CA VAL A 275 -1.78 8.67 -14.39
C VAL A 275 -2.80 9.64 -14.99
N SER A 276 -2.89 10.83 -14.45
CA SER A 276 -3.96 11.80 -14.72
C SER A 276 -3.51 12.94 -15.61
N ALA A 277 -4.35 13.32 -16.57
CA ALA A 277 -4.10 14.46 -17.45
C ALA A 277 -4.17 15.79 -16.68
N PRO A 278 -3.24 16.74 -16.89
CA PRO A 278 -3.12 17.97 -16.10
C PRO A 278 -4.31 18.94 -16.23
N SER A 279 -5.10 18.84 -17.28
CA SER A 279 -6.18 19.77 -17.58
C SER A 279 -7.59 19.17 -17.61
N ARG A 280 -7.75 17.89 -17.23
CA ARG A 280 -9.01 17.16 -17.37
C ARG A 280 -9.22 16.22 -16.18
N ASP A 281 -10.08 16.59 -15.27
CA ASP A 281 -10.36 15.86 -14.00
C ASP A 281 -10.81 14.41 -14.15
N ARG A 282 -11.19 13.98 -15.38
CA ARG A 282 -11.72 12.63 -15.63
C ARG A 282 -10.95 11.85 -16.67
N THR A 283 -9.82 12.37 -17.16
CA THR A 283 -8.98 11.65 -18.13
C THR A 283 -7.76 11.09 -17.40
N ALA A 284 -7.68 9.77 -17.32
CA ALA A 284 -6.61 9.09 -16.62
C ALA A 284 -6.34 7.69 -17.21
N LEU A 285 -5.10 7.24 -17.10
CA LEU A 285 -4.73 5.83 -17.22
C LEU A 285 -4.71 5.19 -15.84
N HIS A 286 -5.29 4.00 -15.74
CA HIS A 286 -5.14 3.12 -14.59
C HIS A 286 -4.25 1.96 -15.01
N ILE A 287 -3.16 1.74 -14.30
CA ILE A 287 -2.22 0.65 -14.58
C ILE A 287 -2.22 -0.27 -13.36
N THR A 288 -2.56 -1.53 -13.59
CA THR A 288 -2.59 -2.54 -12.52
C THR A 288 -1.79 -3.74 -12.97
N GLN A 289 -0.96 -4.28 -12.10
CA GLN A 289 -0.26 -5.54 -12.32
C GLN A 289 -0.66 -6.56 -11.27
N SER A 290 -0.71 -7.83 -11.65
CA SER A 290 -0.88 -8.94 -10.72
C SER A 290 -0.08 -10.14 -11.20
N VAL A 291 0.54 -10.83 -10.26
CA VAL A 291 1.28 -12.08 -10.50
C VAL A 291 0.43 -13.23 -10.00
N GLY A 292 0.12 -14.18 -10.86
CA GLY A 292 -0.57 -15.39 -10.47
C GLY A 292 0.39 -16.44 -9.90
N ALA A 293 -0.11 -17.31 -9.02
CA ALA A 293 0.67 -18.46 -8.52
C ALA A 293 0.99 -19.50 -9.60
N VAL A 294 0.30 -19.45 -10.73
CA VAL A 294 0.46 -20.32 -11.91
C VAL A 294 0.40 -19.44 -13.15
N PRO A 295 1.24 -19.67 -14.16
CA PRO A 295 1.12 -18.98 -15.43
C PRO A 295 -0.29 -19.14 -16.01
N ALA A 296 -0.97 -18.00 -16.23
CA ALA A 296 -2.33 -17.98 -16.75
C ALA A 296 -2.32 -17.75 -18.27
N THR A 297 -3.22 -18.41 -19.00
CA THR A 297 -3.47 -18.11 -20.40
C THR A 297 -4.47 -16.94 -20.54
N MET A 298 -4.54 -16.33 -21.74
CA MET A 298 -5.57 -15.32 -22.03
C MET A 298 -6.99 -15.87 -21.84
N ALA A 299 -7.21 -17.16 -22.11
CA ALA A 299 -8.49 -17.83 -21.91
C ALA A 299 -8.83 -17.93 -20.41
N ASP A 300 -7.86 -18.25 -19.55
CA ASP A 300 -8.05 -18.31 -18.10
C ASP A 300 -8.39 -16.93 -17.52
N VAL A 301 -7.71 -15.89 -18.02
CA VAL A 301 -7.99 -14.50 -17.65
C VAL A 301 -9.40 -14.10 -18.08
N ALA A 302 -9.79 -14.41 -19.32
CA ALA A 302 -11.12 -14.10 -19.83
C ALA A 302 -12.22 -14.79 -19.00
N GLU A 303 -12.02 -16.07 -18.66
CA GLU A 303 -12.97 -16.83 -17.85
C GLU A 303 -13.06 -16.30 -16.41
N SER A 304 -11.93 -15.91 -15.83
CA SER A 304 -11.87 -15.29 -14.50
C SER A 304 -12.63 -13.96 -14.48
N LEU A 305 -12.43 -13.10 -15.48
CA LEU A 305 -13.13 -11.82 -15.61
C LEU A 305 -14.62 -12.01 -15.84
N ARG A 306 -15.03 -12.96 -16.70
CA ARG A 306 -16.45 -13.27 -16.94
C ARG A 306 -17.16 -13.61 -15.64
N ARG A 307 -16.60 -14.52 -14.84
CA ARG A 307 -17.17 -14.90 -13.53
C ARG A 307 -17.22 -13.72 -12.55
N ALA A 308 -16.21 -12.85 -12.56
CA ALA A 308 -16.23 -11.66 -11.73
C ALA A 308 -17.36 -10.71 -12.13
N PHE A 309 -17.60 -10.51 -13.42
CA PHE A 309 -18.67 -9.64 -13.93
C PHE A 309 -20.08 -10.17 -13.65
N GLU A 310 -20.26 -11.49 -13.63
CA GLU A 310 -21.55 -12.12 -13.27
C GLU A 310 -21.95 -11.83 -11.82
N SER A 311 -20.99 -11.53 -10.96
CA SER A 311 -21.21 -11.17 -9.54
C SER A 311 -21.49 -9.67 -9.32
N GLU A 312 -21.29 -8.83 -10.33
CA GLU A 312 -21.50 -7.39 -10.23
C GLU A 312 -22.92 -6.98 -10.67
N PRO A 313 -23.42 -5.83 -10.19
CA PRO A 313 -24.71 -5.31 -10.63
C PRO A 313 -24.77 -5.10 -12.14
N ALA A 314 -25.91 -5.41 -12.75
CA ALA A 314 -26.10 -5.22 -14.19
C ALA A 314 -25.84 -3.76 -14.61
N GLY A 315 -25.08 -3.60 -15.71
CA GLY A 315 -24.76 -2.30 -16.28
C GLY A 315 -23.49 -1.64 -15.72
N VAL A 316 -22.77 -2.28 -14.78
CA VAL A 316 -21.45 -1.82 -14.34
C VAL A 316 -20.39 -2.15 -15.37
N PHE A 317 -20.48 -3.34 -15.97
CA PHE A 317 -19.56 -3.77 -17.03
C PHE A 317 -20.32 -4.01 -18.34
N ALA A 318 -19.69 -3.64 -19.45
CA ALA A 318 -20.22 -3.78 -20.80
C ALA A 318 -19.09 -4.16 -21.77
N ASP A 319 -19.48 -4.52 -23.00
CA ASP A 319 -18.59 -4.72 -24.17
C ASP A 319 -17.43 -5.70 -23.87
N PHE A 320 -17.71 -6.78 -23.13
CA PHE A 320 -16.71 -7.80 -22.86
C PHE A 320 -16.33 -8.58 -24.12
N ASP A 321 -15.05 -8.50 -24.48
CA ASP A 321 -14.46 -9.24 -25.61
C ASP A 321 -13.22 -10.03 -25.14
N PRO A 322 -13.30 -11.37 -25.07
CA PRO A 322 -12.18 -12.23 -24.64
C PRO A 322 -11.07 -12.34 -25.69
N GLY A 323 -11.33 -11.95 -26.95
CA GLY A 323 -10.40 -12.03 -28.08
C GLY A 323 -10.06 -10.66 -28.67
N GLY A 324 -10.27 -9.60 -27.93
CA GLY A 324 -10.03 -8.23 -28.38
C GLY A 324 -8.55 -7.88 -28.61
N SER A 325 -8.33 -6.68 -29.09
CA SER A 325 -6.98 -6.13 -29.24
C SER A 325 -6.98 -4.61 -29.08
N VAL A 326 -5.90 -4.06 -28.51
CA VAL A 326 -5.69 -2.62 -28.35
C VAL A 326 -4.28 -2.28 -28.80
N GLY A 327 -4.13 -1.29 -29.70
CA GLY A 327 -2.84 -0.93 -30.28
C GLY A 327 -2.17 -2.08 -31.06
N GLY A 328 -2.95 -3.02 -31.58
CA GLY A 328 -2.45 -4.21 -32.27
C GLY A 328 -1.95 -5.33 -31.35
N ARG A 329 -2.06 -5.16 -30.04
CA ARG A 329 -1.71 -6.18 -29.04
C ARG A 329 -2.95 -6.96 -28.62
N PRO A 330 -2.94 -8.31 -28.63
CA PRO A 330 -4.03 -9.13 -28.12
C PRO A 330 -4.32 -8.82 -26.65
N ALA A 331 -5.59 -8.65 -26.30
CA ALA A 331 -6.02 -8.33 -24.95
C ALA A 331 -7.46 -8.83 -24.71
N VAL A 332 -7.78 -9.16 -23.46
CA VAL A 332 -9.18 -9.22 -23.04
C VAL A 332 -9.64 -7.79 -22.78
N THR A 333 -10.72 -7.37 -23.45
CA THR A 333 -11.22 -6.01 -23.31
C THR A 333 -12.62 -5.98 -22.72
N TYR A 334 -12.92 -4.91 -21.98
CA TYR A 334 -14.25 -4.62 -21.45
C TYR A 334 -14.36 -3.15 -21.06
N ARG A 335 -15.58 -2.67 -20.86
CA ARG A 335 -15.87 -1.31 -20.41
C ARG A 335 -16.48 -1.32 -19.04
N GLU A 336 -15.97 -0.46 -18.17
CA GLU A 336 -16.55 -0.17 -16.86
C GLU A 336 -17.29 1.16 -16.91
N LEU A 337 -18.55 1.14 -16.50
CA LEU A 337 -19.44 2.30 -16.51
C LEU A 337 -19.66 2.78 -15.07
N ARG A 338 -19.26 4.01 -14.78
CA ARG A 338 -19.49 4.68 -13.50
C ARG A 338 -20.20 6.02 -13.70
N ARG A 339 -20.79 6.57 -12.65
CA ARG A 339 -21.47 7.87 -12.76
C ARG A 339 -20.49 8.94 -13.26
N GLY A 340 -20.68 9.36 -14.51
CA GLY A 340 -19.94 10.47 -15.16
C GLY A 340 -18.55 10.12 -15.68
N SER A 341 -18.15 8.86 -15.69
CA SER A 341 -16.92 8.39 -16.35
C SER A 341 -17.10 6.98 -16.90
N GLU A 342 -16.38 6.71 -17.97
CA GLU A 342 -16.24 5.39 -18.57
C GLU A 342 -14.77 5.01 -18.54
N THR A 343 -14.47 3.73 -18.35
CA THR A 343 -13.11 3.20 -18.41
C THR A 343 -13.08 2.02 -19.37
N ASP A 344 -12.35 2.16 -20.46
CA ASP A 344 -12.07 1.05 -21.37
C ASP A 344 -10.85 0.29 -20.83
N TRP A 345 -11.04 -0.96 -20.51
CA TRP A 345 -10.00 -1.83 -19.95
C TRP A 345 -9.42 -2.75 -21.03
N ALA A 346 -8.10 -2.89 -21.00
CA ALA A 346 -7.36 -3.91 -21.75
C ALA A 346 -6.49 -4.72 -20.80
N VAL A 347 -6.68 -6.02 -20.77
CA VAL A 347 -5.91 -6.94 -19.94
C VAL A 347 -5.02 -7.79 -20.83
N VAL A 348 -3.72 -7.68 -20.61
CA VAL A 348 -2.69 -8.43 -21.37
C VAL A 348 -1.90 -9.31 -20.41
N ILE A 349 -1.24 -10.33 -20.95
CA ILE A 349 -0.30 -11.17 -20.24
C ILE A 349 1.09 -10.93 -20.81
N ASP A 350 2.08 -10.81 -19.94
CA ASP A 350 3.48 -10.82 -20.29
C ASP A 350 4.24 -11.71 -19.27
N GLY A 351 4.70 -12.86 -19.72
CA GLY A 351 5.25 -13.90 -18.85
C GLY A 351 4.24 -14.38 -17.84
N GLU A 352 4.55 -14.22 -16.55
CA GLU A 352 3.69 -14.61 -15.42
C GLU A 352 2.84 -13.43 -14.89
N VAL A 353 3.01 -12.23 -15.49
CA VAL A 353 2.35 -11.01 -15.02
C VAL A 353 1.14 -10.71 -15.89
N ARG A 354 0.01 -10.52 -15.23
CA ARG A 354 -1.19 -9.95 -15.83
C ARG A 354 -1.14 -8.43 -15.65
N ILE A 355 -1.19 -7.69 -16.74
CA ILE A 355 -1.17 -6.24 -16.79
C ILE A 355 -2.55 -5.77 -17.25
N ALA A 356 -3.25 -4.98 -16.44
CA ALA A 356 -4.50 -4.36 -16.82
C ALA A 356 -4.32 -2.85 -16.96
N ILE A 357 -4.69 -2.32 -18.11
CA ILE A 357 -4.65 -0.89 -18.41
C ILE A 357 -6.07 -0.40 -18.63
N GLY A 358 -6.51 0.50 -17.77
CA GLY A 358 -7.80 1.18 -17.85
C GLY A 358 -7.63 2.59 -18.37
N CYS A 359 -8.38 2.94 -19.40
CA CYS A 359 -8.34 4.24 -20.05
C CYS A 359 -9.63 4.99 -19.71
N GLN A 360 -9.56 5.82 -18.68
CA GLN A 360 -10.71 6.55 -18.17
C GLN A 360 -10.90 7.87 -18.89
N SER A 361 -12.14 8.14 -19.29
CA SER A 361 -12.55 9.43 -19.88
C SER A 361 -13.97 9.80 -19.46
N ALA A 362 -14.39 11.04 -19.70
CA ALA A 362 -15.79 11.36 -19.76
C ALA A 362 -16.39 10.75 -21.05
N ALA A 363 -17.64 10.32 -21.01
CA ALA A 363 -18.31 9.65 -22.14
C ALA A 363 -18.23 10.44 -23.47
N ALA A 364 -18.21 11.76 -23.42
CA ALA A 364 -18.09 12.64 -24.58
C ALA A 364 -16.65 12.82 -25.10
N ASP A 365 -15.64 12.43 -24.31
CA ASP A 365 -14.22 12.72 -24.58
C ASP A 365 -13.37 11.48 -24.90
N ARG A 366 -13.99 10.35 -25.16
CA ARG A 366 -13.34 9.06 -25.37
C ARG A 366 -12.23 9.10 -26.43
N ALA A 367 -12.52 9.67 -27.61
CA ALA A 367 -11.54 9.77 -28.68
C ALA A 367 -10.26 10.53 -28.31
N THR A 368 -10.26 11.27 -27.20
CA THR A 368 -9.09 12.04 -26.78
C THR A 368 -8.03 11.21 -26.03
N ILE A 369 -8.41 10.03 -25.51
CA ILE A 369 -7.52 9.13 -24.81
C ILE A 369 -7.12 7.90 -25.64
N ASP A 370 -7.79 7.61 -26.74
CA ASP A 370 -7.60 6.39 -27.53
C ASP A 370 -6.14 6.17 -27.97
N ASP A 371 -5.46 7.20 -28.48
CA ASP A 371 -4.06 7.11 -28.91
C ASP A 371 -3.10 6.90 -27.72
N VAL A 372 -3.40 7.51 -26.57
CA VAL A 372 -2.61 7.34 -25.35
C VAL A 372 -2.82 5.94 -24.79
N CYS A 373 -4.05 5.47 -24.81
CA CYS A 373 -4.44 4.13 -24.40
C CYS A 373 -3.74 3.07 -25.24
N ALA A 374 -3.83 3.18 -26.57
CA ALA A 374 -3.21 2.24 -27.49
C ALA A 374 -1.70 2.15 -27.27
N ARG A 375 -1.00 3.28 -27.09
CA ARG A 375 0.44 3.31 -26.79
C ARG A 375 0.77 2.69 -25.43
N ALA A 376 -0.02 2.98 -24.41
CA ALA A 376 0.19 2.41 -23.10
C ALA A 376 0.04 0.87 -23.13
N VAL A 377 -1.00 0.34 -23.76
CA VAL A 377 -1.21 -1.11 -23.88
C VAL A 377 -0.12 -1.77 -24.72
N GLN A 378 0.27 -1.13 -25.84
CA GLN A 378 1.30 -1.65 -26.75
C GLN A 378 2.67 -1.74 -26.06
N SER A 379 3.01 -0.74 -25.25
CA SER A 379 4.31 -0.63 -24.59
C SER A 379 4.41 -1.38 -23.27
N ALA A 380 3.30 -1.77 -22.65
CA ALA A 380 3.30 -2.43 -21.35
C ALA A 380 4.03 -3.78 -21.41
N HIS A 381 5.09 -3.94 -20.63
CA HIS A 381 5.86 -5.18 -20.60
C HIS A 381 6.50 -5.39 -19.22
N VAL A 382 6.91 -6.63 -18.97
CA VAL A 382 7.63 -7.02 -17.74
C VAL A 382 9.11 -6.69 -17.90
N VAL A 383 9.66 -6.04 -16.90
CA VAL A 383 11.11 -5.83 -16.78
C VAL A 383 11.68 -6.85 -15.80
N GLY A 384 12.82 -7.41 -16.16
CA GLY A 384 13.50 -8.49 -15.45
C GLY A 384 14.27 -8.03 -14.23
#